data_71bea1cf4b2a4d57a75f1dfd37acc93a
#
_entry.id   71bea1cf4b2a4d57a75f1dfd37acc93a
#
_cell.length_a   1.000
_cell.length_b   1.000
_cell.length_c   1.000
_cell.angle_alpha   90.00
_cell.angle_beta   90.00
_cell.angle_gamma   90.00
#
_symmetry.space_group_name_H-M   'P 1'
#
loop_
_entity.id
_entity.type
_entity.pdbx_description
1 polymer ?
#
loop_
_entity_poly.entity_id
_entity_poly.type
_entity_poly.pdbx_seq_one_letter_code
_entity_poly.pdbx_strand_id
1 'polypeptide(L)'
;MLKSAFLTRSGNADSERLITRYAKGKKLLKRWQNDEELQDFSFEIPATDMGVKHDSLLMEVIDDFKEKQLIIAKPNRKLMILSVKVEDHDPFFAEKFNTVLVEIVNNFYERTSTKKTGENLRVLQNQADSTRIILDHSLDQLAQISELQPNPNPLYYTNQVPFQKLQIDIEASAAVYQEIVKNLEMAKITHRNKKPLIQIIDEPVRPLAIDKAKPLKLIATSGLIGGIFML
;
A
#
# COMPACT_ATOMS: atom_id res chain seq x y z
N MET A 1 7.96 -0.54 5.31
CA MET A 1 7.27 -1.83 5.33
C MET A 1 7.65 -2.66 6.54
N LEU A 2 8.91 -3.08 6.74
CA LEU A 2 9.31 -3.86 7.92
C LEU A 2 9.01 -3.14 9.24
N LYS A 3 9.33 -1.84 9.33
CA LYS A 3 8.95 -0.99 10.48
C LYS A 3 7.45 -1.10 10.80
N SER A 4 6.60 -0.99 9.80
CA SER A 4 5.15 -1.11 9.98
C SER A 4 4.74 -2.51 10.43
N ALA A 5 5.36 -3.57 9.89
CA ALA A 5 5.08 -4.94 10.29
C ALA A 5 5.45 -5.19 11.76
N PHE A 6 6.61 -4.75 12.21
CA PHE A 6 7.02 -4.88 13.61
C PHE A 6 6.14 -4.11 14.58
N LEU A 7 5.63 -2.94 14.17
CA LEU A 7 4.75 -2.11 14.99
C LEU A 7 3.29 -2.57 14.99
N THR A 8 2.92 -3.55 14.17
CA THR A 8 1.58 -4.14 14.17
C THR A 8 1.38 -4.98 15.42
N ARG A 9 0.14 -4.99 15.96
CA ARG A 9 -0.23 -5.82 17.10
C ARG A 9 -0.40 -7.28 16.71
N SER A 10 -0.03 -8.19 17.58
CA SER A 10 -0.05 -9.63 17.31
C SER A 10 -1.46 -10.24 17.24
N GLY A 11 -2.47 -9.54 17.78
CA GLY A 11 -3.87 -9.99 17.84
C GLY A 11 -4.84 -8.82 17.98
N ASN A 12 -5.75 -8.89 18.95
CA ASN A 12 -6.72 -7.83 19.27
C ASN A 12 -6.04 -6.54 19.76
N ALA A 13 -6.83 -5.47 19.93
CA ALA A 13 -6.33 -4.14 20.32
C ALA A 13 -5.42 -4.13 21.58
N ASP A 14 -5.65 -5.04 22.51
CA ASP A 14 -4.89 -5.16 23.76
C ASP A 14 -3.67 -6.09 23.67
N SER A 15 -3.44 -6.72 22.50
CA SER A 15 -2.30 -7.61 22.33
C SER A 15 -0.99 -6.83 22.14
N GLU A 16 0.11 -7.44 22.58
CA GLU A 16 1.46 -6.87 22.39
C GLU A 16 1.81 -6.69 20.91
N ARG A 17 2.68 -5.74 20.62
CA ARG A 17 3.23 -5.55 19.27
C ARG A 17 4.20 -6.66 18.90
N LEU A 18 4.33 -6.93 17.60
CA LEU A 18 5.25 -7.93 17.08
C LEU A 18 6.71 -7.64 17.45
N ILE A 19 7.11 -6.37 17.52
CA ILE A 19 8.45 -5.98 17.99
C ILE A 19 8.69 -6.37 19.45
N THR A 20 7.71 -6.17 20.33
CA THR A 20 7.81 -6.52 21.77
C THR A 20 7.94 -8.03 21.93
N ARG A 21 7.12 -8.80 21.19
CA ARG A 21 7.17 -10.25 21.20
C ARG A 21 8.52 -10.78 20.71
N TYR A 22 9.02 -10.24 19.59
CA TYR A 22 10.33 -10.56 19.06
C TYR A 22 11.45 -10.26 20.05
N ALA A 23 11.45 -9.06 20.64
CA ALA A 23 12.46 -8.65 21.60
C ALA A 23 12.45 -9.52 22.87
N LYS A 24 11.28 -10.01 23.31
CA LYS A 24 11.15 -11.00 24.38
C LYS A 24 11.83 -12.32 23.99
N GLY A 25 11.52 -12.85 22.83
CA GLY A 25 12.07 -14.11 22.30
C GLY A 25 13.60 -14.09 22.17
N LYS A 26 14.16 -12.97 21.72
CA LYS A 26 15.61 -12.76 21.58
C LYS A 26 16.30 -12.27 22.86
N LYS A 27 15.56 -12.10 23.96
CA LYS A 27 16.07 -11.55 25.25
C LYS A 27 16.62 -10.12 25.11
N LEU A 28 16.25 -9.39 24.05
CA LEU A 28 16.70 -8.01 23.82
C LEU A 28 16.14 -7.06 24.87
N LEU A 29 14.91 -7.29 25.38
CA LEU A 29 14.33 -6.48 26.45
C LEU A 29 15.19 -6.48 27.71
N LYS A 30 15.75 -7.66 28.09
CA LYS A 30 16.66 -7.75 29.24
C LYS A 30 17.97 -6.97 29.01
N ARG A 31 18.48 -6.98 27.77
CA ARG A 31 19.68 -6.21 27.40
C ARG A 31 19.40 -4.70 27.47
N TRP A 32 18.25 -4.26 26.97
CA TRP A 32 17.85 -2.85 27.02
C TRP A 32 17.57 -2.37 28.45
N GLN A 33 16.94 -3.19 29.28
CA GLN A 33 16.68 -2.85 30.69
C GLN A 33 17.96 -2.75 31.56
N ASN A 34 19.06 -3.36 31.13
CA ASN A 34 20.36 -3.22 31.80
C ASN A 34 21.09 -1.91 31.42
N ASP A 35 20.59 -1.19 30.42
CA ASP A 35 21.11 0.12 30.02
C ASP A 35 20.34 1.20 30.80
N GLU A 36 21.07 2.06 31.55
CA GLU A 36 20.50 3.10 32.39
C GLU A 36 19.55 4.06 31.64
N GLU A 37 19.80 4.23 30.31
CA GLU A 37 18.99 5.09 29.46
C GLU A 37 17.71 4.42 28.93
N LEU A 38 17.57 3.09 29.06
CA LEU A 38 16.52 2.28 28.46
C LEU A 38 15.69 1.48 29.49
N GLN A 39 15.85 1.75 30.80
CA GLN A 39 15.18 0.99 31.88
C GLN A 39 13.66 0.96 31.74
N ASP A 40 13.05 2.11 31.38
CA ASP A 40 11.60 2.27 31.21
C ASP A 40 11.16 2.19 29.73
N PHE A 41 12.02 1.67 28.85
CA PHE A 41 11.76 1.65 27.42
C PHE A 41 10.69 0.62 27.04
N SER A 42 9.68 1.05 26.30
CA SER A 42 8.59 0.19 25.80
C SER A 42 8.16 0.58 24.40
N PHE A 43 7.90 -0.40 23.56
CA PHE A 43 7.26 -0.20 22.26
C PHE A 43 5.73 -0.19 22.30
N GLU A 44 5.10 -0.32 23.47
CA GLU A 44 3.64 -0.35 23.60
C GLU A 44 2.99 1.04 23.66
N ILE A 45 3.78 2.09 23.48
CA ILE A 45 3.31 3.47 23.37
C ILE A 45 2.70 3.78 22.00
N PRO A 46 1.83 4.81 21.86
CA PRO A 46 1.33 5.26 20.56
C PRO A 46 2.47 5.57 19.58
N ALA A 47 2.28 5.29 18.29
CA ALA A 47 3.31 5.55 17.28
C ALA A 47 3.69 7.04 17.15
N THR A 48 2.77 7.95 17.54
CA THR A 48 2.99 9.40 17.60
C THR A 48 4.00 9.81 18.67
N ASP A 49 4.13 9.01 19.74
CA ASP A 49 4.94 9.32 20.90
C ASP A 49 6.33 8.64 20.83
N MET A 50 6.56 7.89 19.74
CA MET A 50 7.86 7.25 19.50
C MET A 50 8.89 8.29 19.06
N GLY A 51 9.95 8.45 19.86
CA GLY A 51 11.08 9.33 19.57
C GLY A 51 12.24 8.63 18.85
N VAL A 52 13.31 9.39 18.66
CA VAL A 52 14.54 8.94 17.95
C VAL A 52 15.12 7.64 18.53
N LYS A 53 15.09 7.45 19.86
CA LYS A 53 15.57 6.23 20.52
C LYS A 53 14.78 4.99 20.08
N HIS A 54 13.44 5.10 19.98
CA HIS A 54 12.59 4.01 19.47
C HIS A 54 12.93 3.64 18.03
N ASP A 55 13.13 4.65 17.19
CA ASP A 55 13.47 4.43 15.78
C ASP A 55 14.85 3.79 15.62
N SER A 56 15.84 4.22 16.42
CA SER A 56 17.19 3.65 16.38
C SER A 56 17.18 2.17 16.77
N LEU A 57 16.57 1.81 17.90
CA LEU A 57 16.48 0.41 18.33
C LEU A 57 15.66 -0.45 17.38
N LEU A 58 14.58 0.10 16.84
CA LEU A 58 13.76 -0.60 15.85
C LEU A 58 14.56 -0.87 14.56
N MET A 59 15.39 0.07 14.11
CA MET A 59 16.25 -0.13 12.93
C MET A 59 17.32 -1.18 13.16
N GLU A 60 17.97 -1.19 14.34
CA GLU A 60 18.92 -2.24 14.72
C GLU A 60 18.26 -3.64 14.65
N VAL A 61 17.06 -3.77 15.23
CA VAL A 61 16.28 -5.02 15.17
C VAL A 61 15.91 -5.41 13.75
N ILE A 62 15.49 -4.45 12.92
CA ILE A 62 15.12 -4.70 11.52
C ILE A 62 16.33 -5.19 10.71
N ASP A 63 17.49 -4.62 10.93
CA ASP A 63 18.70 -4.99 10.17
C ASP A 63 19.19 -6.39 10.57
N ASP A 64 19.21 -6.70 11.87
CA ASP A 64 19.51 -8.07 12.34
C ASP A 64 18.50 -9.10 11.81
N PHE A 65 17.23 -8.76 11.81
CA PHE A 65 16.15 -9.61 11.30
C PHE A 65 16.27 -9.88 9.80
N LYS A 66 16.58 -8.87 9.00
CA LYS A 66 16.79 -9.02 7.54
C LYS A 66 17.94 -9.98 7.23
N GLU A 67 19.02 -9.89 7.99
CA GLU A 67 20.22 -10.69 7.73
C GLU A 67 20.04 -12.14 8.15
N LYS A 68 19.33 -12.40 9.25
CA LYS A 68 19.32 -13.71 9.89
C LYS A 68 18.04 -14.51 9.75
N GLN A 69 16.91 -13.84 9.53
CA GLN A 69 15.60 -14.49 9.68
C GLN A 69 14.64 -14.29 8.52
N LEU A 70 14.83 -13.25 7.71
CA LEU A 70 13.98 -12.97 6.56
C LEU A 70 14.66 -13.46 5.27
N ILE A 71 14.05 -14.43 4.63
CA ILE A 71 14.54 -14.97 3.36
C ILE A 71 13.51 -14.64 2.28
N ILE A 72 13.92 -13.84 1.30
CA ILE A 72 13.11 -13.54 0.13
C ILE A 72 13.80 -14.19 -1.07
N ALA A 73 13.12 -15.12 -1.71
CA ALA A 73 13.65 -15.86 -2.83
C ALA A 73 12.69 -15.90 -4.01
N LYS A 74 13.24 -16.04 -5.20
CA LYS A 74 12.50 -16.36 -6.42
C LYS A 74 12.82 -17.80 -6.81
N PRO A 75 11.99 -18.79 -6.39
CA PRO A 75 12.29 -20.22 -6.56
C PRO A 75 12.53 -20.60 -8.02
N ASN A 76 11.83 -19.96 -8.93
CA ASN A 76 12.01 -20.16 -10.38
C ASN A 76 12.10 -18.82 -11.09
N ARG A 77 13.18 -18.59 -11.81
CA ARG A 77 13.43 -17.34 -12.56
C ARG A 77 12.41 -17.09 -13.68
N LYS A 78 11.80 -18.15 -14.23
CA LYS A 78 10.81 -18.06 -15.31
C LYS A 78 9.40 -17.74 -14.81
N LEU A 79 9.10 -17.99 -13.53
CA LEU A 79 7.80 -17.75 -12.92
C LEU A 79 7.82 -16.42 -12.14
N MET A 80 6.69 -15.73 -12.11
CA MET A 80 6.50 -14.53 -11.27
C MET A 80 6.08 -14.90 -9.85
N ILE A 81 6.74 -15.90 -9.25
CA ILE A 81 6.49 -16.35 -7.89
C ILE A 81 7.60 -15.84 -6.98
N LEU A 82 7.22 -15.19 -5.90
CA LEU A 82 8.10 -14.78 -4.81
C LEU A 82 7.80 -15.65 -3.59
N SER A 83 8.83 -16.18 -2.97
CA SER A 83 8.76 -16.86 -1.68
C SER A 83 9.26 -15.93 -0.59
N VAL A 84 8.48 -15.72 0.43
CA VAL A 84 8.84 -14.96 1.63
C VAL A 84 8.84 -15.95 2.80
N LYS A 85 10.01 -16.19 3.40
CA LYS A 85 10.17 -17.12 4.52
C LYS A 85 10.69 -16.35 5.73
N VAL A 86 10.06 -16.56 6.88
CA VAL A 86 10.50 -16.02 8.16
C VAL A 86 10.91 -17.18 9.06
N GLU A 87 12.14 -17.16 9.56
CA GLU A 87 12.70 -18.18 10.45
C GLU A 87 12.83 -17.62 11.86
N ASP A 88 12.05 -18.13 12.80
CA ASP A 88 12.15 -17.77 14.21
C ASP A 88 11.88 -18.96 15.14
N HIS A 89 12.30 -18.86 16.39
CA HIS A 89 12.06 -19.87 17.41
C HIS A 89 10.61 -19.82 17.92
N ASP A 90 9.94 -18.67 17.79
CA ASP A 90 8.53 -18.52 18.10
C ASP A 90 7.67 -18.72 16.84
N PRO A 91 6.99 -19.88 16.70
CA PRO A 91 6.18 -20.18 15.52
C PRO A 91 5.00 -19.21 15.34
N PHE A 92 4.46 -18.68 16.43
CA PHE A 92 3.38 -17.69 16.36
C PHE A 92 3.89 -16.37 15.76
N PHE A 93 5.07 -15.91 16.22
CA PHE A 93 5.70 -14.71 15.66
C PHE A 93 6.00 -14.89 14.16
N ALA A 94 6.64 -16.02 13.79
CA ALA A 94 7.01 -16.29 12.41
C ALA A 94 5.80 -16.26 11.46
N GLU A 95 4.71 -16.96 11.82
CA GLU A 95 3.46 -16.98 11.06
C GLU A 95 2.84 -15.59 10.95
N LYS A 96 2.63 -14.93 12.10
CA LYS A 96 1.93 -13.64 12.14
C LYS A 96 2.72 -12.54 11.43
N PHE A 97 4.03 -12.49 11.64
CA PHE A 97 4.89 -11.51 10.99
C PHE A 97 4.91 -11.70 9.48
N ASN A 98 5.01 -12.94 8.99
CA ASN A 98 4.98 -13.24 7.56
C ASN A 98 3.67 -12.79 6.93
N THR A 99 2.53 -13.14 7.53
CA THR A 99 1.19 -12.74 7.05
C THR A 99 1.06 -11.21 6.98
N VAL A 100 1.40 -10.52 8.07
CA VAL A 100 1.34 -9.05 8.15
C VAL A 100 2.29 -8.39 7.14
N LEU A 101 3.50 -8.92 6.97
CA LEU A 101 4.46 -8.39 6.00
C LEU A 101 3.93 -8.50 4.57
N VAL A 102 3.40 -9.66 4.20
CA VAL A 102 2.83 -9.90 2.86
C VAL A 102 1.63 -8.96 2.61
N GLU A 103 0.76 -8.79 3.59
CA GLU A 103 -0.37 -7.86 3.51
C GLU A 103 0.09 -6.40 3.31
N ILE A 104 1.06 -5.93 4.08
CA ILE A 104 1.62 -4.57 3.96
C ILE A 104 2.26 -4.37 2.57
N VAL A 105 3.00 -5.37 2.07
CA VAL A 105 3.64 -5.31 0.75
C VAL A 105 2.58 -5.27 -0.35
N ASN A 106 1.56 -6.10 -0.28
CA ASN A 106 0.46 -6.12 -1.24
C ASN A 106 -0.28 -4.78 -1.29
N ASN A 107 -0.64 -4.24 -0.13
CA ASN A 107 -1.32 -2.95 -0.01
C ASN A 107 -0.45 -1.79 -0.53
N PHE A 108 0.85 -1.84 -0.29
CA PHE A 108 1.78 -0.83 -0.81
C PHE A 108 1.89 -0.91 -2.33
N TYR A 109 2.02 -2.12 -2.87
CA TYR A 109 2.15 -2.34 -4.31
C TYR A 109 0.86 -1.93 -5.04
N GLU A 110 -0.31 -2.30 -4.54
CA GLU A 110 -1.59 -1.87 -5.10
C GLU A 110 -1.70 -0.34 -5.12
N ARG A 111 -1.47 0.32 -3.98
CA ARG A 111 -1.52 1.79 -3.90
C ARG A 111 -0.54 2.47 -4.84
N THR A 112 0.69 1.97 -4.91
CA THR A 112 1.72 2.57 -5.75
C THR A 112 1.42 2.37 -7.24
N SER A 113 0.95 1.19 -7.62
CA SER A 113 0.59 0.86 -9.01
C SER A 113 -0.61 1.66 -9.52
N THR A 114 -1.59 1.92 -8.65
CA THR A 114 -2.84 2.60 -9.05
C THR A 114 -2.84 4.10 -8.79
N LYS A 115 -1.88 4.64 -8.04
CA LYS A 115 -1.85 6.05 -7.64
C LYS A 115 -1.99 7.02 -8.82
N LYS A 116 -1.13 6.87 -9.83
CA LYS A 116 -1.11 7.77 -11.00
C LYS A 116 -2.41 7.67 -11.83
N THR A 117 -2.89 6.44 -12.04
CA THR A 117 -4.12 6.23 -12.81
C THR A 117 -5.36 6.67 -12.06
N GLY A 118 -5.38 6.53 -10.72
CA GLY A 118 -6.45 7.05 -9.86
C GLY A 118 -6.50 8.57 -9.84
N GLU A 119 -5.35 9.23 -9.83
CA GLU A 119 -5.25 10.69 -9.89
C GLU A 119 -5.73 11.24 -11.24
N ASN A 120 -5.33 10.61 -12.35
CA ASN A 120 -5.84 10.94 -13.68
C ASN A 120 -7.35 10.74 -13.78
N LEU A 121 -7.89 9.65 -13.25
CA LEU A 121 -9.33 9.40 -13.19
C LEU A 121 -10.07 10.53 -12.46
N ARG A 122 -9.55 10.97 -11.30
CA ARG A 122 -10.15 12.04 -10.51
C ARG A 122 -10.15 13.38 -11.27
N VAL A 123 -9.07 13.69 -11.98
CA VAL A 123 -8.98 14.91 -12.80
C VAL A 123 -10.04 14.87 -13.91
N LEU A 124 -10.14 13.77 -14.65
CA LEU A 124 -11.11 13.63 -15.73
C LEU A 124 -12.56 13.65 -15.21
N GLN A 125 -12.83 13.07 -14.03
CA GLN A 125 -14.14 13.15 -13.40
C GLN A 125 -14.53 14.59 -13.07
N ASN A 126 -13.63 15.33 -12.43
CA ASN A 126 -13.86 16.74 -12.11
C ASN A 126 -14.07 17.59 -13.37
N GLN A 127 -13.33 17.30 -14.45
CA GLN A 127 -13.53 18.01 -15.73
C GLN A 127 -14.90 17.68 -16.34
N ALA A 128 -15.30 16.41 -16.32
CA ALA A 128 -16.63 16.01 -16.81
C ALA A 128 -17.76 16.72 -16.04
N ASP A 129 -17.68 16.72 -14.71
CA ASP A 129 -18.67 17.34 -13.84
C ASP A 129 -18.73 18.87 -14.08
N SER A 130 -17.58 19.54 -14.16
CA SER A 130 -17.52 20.98 -14.43
C SER A 130 -18.06 21.35 -15.82
N THR A 131 -17.68 20.59 -16.86
CA THR A 131 -18.17 20.85 -18.22
C THR A 131 -19.67 20.60 -18.33
N ARG A 132 -20.18 19.58 -17.63
CA ARG A 132 -21.61 19.30 -17.57
C ARG A 132 -22.39 20.47 -16.95
N ILE A 133 -21.92 21.03 -15.85
CA ILE A 133 -22.56 22.19 -15.21
C ILE A 133 -22.60 23.38 -16.16
N ILE A 134 -21.52 23.62 -16.91
CA ILE A 134 -21.46 24.70 -17.91
C ILE A 134 -22.48 24.45 -19.02
N LEU A 135 -22.55 23.22 -19.54
CA LEU A 135 -23.48 22.83 -20.59
C LEU A 135 -24.95 22.99 -20.13
N ASP A 136 -25.28 22.46 -18.95
CA ASP A 136 -26.63 22.54 -18.37
C ASP A 136 -27.03 24.00 -18.18
N HIS A 137 -26.14 24.86 -17.67
CA HIS A 137 -26.38 26.29 -17.51
C HIS A 137 -26.63 27.00 -18.86
N SER A 138 -25.87 26.67 -19.89
CA SER A 138 -26.05 27.23 -21.24
C SER A 138 -27.35 26.79 -21.87
N LEU A 139 -27.78 25.54 -21.63
CA LEU A 139 -29.09 25.03 -22.08
C LEU A 139 -30.24 25.74 -21.37
N ASP A 140 -30.15 25.98 -20.06
CA ASP A 140 -31.14 26.73 -19.29
C ASP A 140 -31.26 28.18 -19.79
N GLN A 141 -30.15 28.84 -20.10
CA GLN A 141 -30.12 30.17 -20.67
C GLN A 141 -30.79 30.18 -22.06
N LEU A 142 -30.53 29.18 -22.89
CA LEU A 142 -31.17 29.08 -24.22
C LEU A 142 -32.67 28.90 -24.10
N ALA A 143 -33.14 28.08 -23.15
CA ALA A 143 -34.57 27.89 -22.87
C ALA A 143 -35.23 29.20 -22.46
N GLN A 144 -34.61 29.96 -21.53
CA GLN A 144 -35.13 31.25 -21.10
C GLN A 144 -35.22 32.28 -22.25
N ILE A 145 -34.18 32.36 -23.11
CA ILE A 145 -34.23 33.28 -24.26
C ILE A 145 -35.30 32.84 -25.25
N SER A 146 -35.49 31.53 -25.45
CA SER A 146 -36.52 31.00 -26.34
C SER A 146 -37.95 31.28 -25.84
N GLU A 147 -38.16 31.22 -24.51
CA GLU A 147 -39.46 31.55 -23.90
C GLU A 147 -39.82 33.05 -24.02
N LEU A 148 -38.79 33.91 -23.91
CA LEU A 148 -38.99 35.36 -24.01
C LEU A 148 -39.28 35.83 -25.45
N GLN A 149 -38.92 35.02 -26.46
CA GLN A 149 -39.08 35.36 -27.87
C GLN A 149 -39.78 34.22 -28.67
N PRO A 150 -41.06 33.94 -28.45
CA PRO A 150 -41.71 32.80 -29.09
C PRO A 150 -41.89 32.98 -30.63
N ASN A 151 -41.68 34.21 -31.18
CA ASN A 151 -41.79 34.49 -32.60
C ASN A 151 -40.69 35.46 -33.05
N PRO A 152 -39.43 35.01 -33.27
CA PRO A 152 -38.30 35.87 -33.66
C PRO A 152 -38.56 36.48 -35.04
N ASN A 153 -38.75 37.81 -35.07
CA ASN A 153 -38.86 38.53 -36.35
C ASN A 153 -37.51 38.60 -37.05
N PRO A 154 -37.37 38.04 -38.27
CA PRO A 154 -36.10 38.00 -38.99
C PRO A 154 -35.45 39.35 -39.27
N LEU A 155 -36.20 40.43 -39.13
CA LEU A 155 -35.75 41.81 -39.41
C LEU A 155 -34.89 42.39 -38.27
N TYR A 156 -34.86 41.81 -37.08
CA TYR A 156 -34.09 42.30 -35.93
C TYR A 156 -32.84 41.42 -35.68
N TYR A 157 -31.81 41.59 -36.50
CA TYR A 157 -30.52 40.86 -36.38
C TYR A 157 -29.89 41.01 -35.00
N THR A 158 -30.03 42.14 -34.34
CA THR A 158 -29.46 42.41 -33.02
C THR A 158 -29.93 41.45 -31.94
N ASN A 159 -31.14 40.92 -32.05
CA ASN A 159 -31.66 39.96 -31.05
C ASN A 159 -31.30 38.49 -31.37
N GLN A 160 -30.81 38.22 -32.60
CA GLN A 160 -30.41 36.88 -32.99
C GLN A 160 -28.94 36.54 -32.60
N VAL A 161 -28.09 37.55 -32.46
CA VAL A 161 -26.67 37.36 -32.15
C VAL A 161 -26.45 36.66 -30.80
N PRO A 162 -27.10 37.04 -29.69
CA PRO A 162 -26.96 36.35 -28.42
C PRO A 162 -27.42 34.87 -28.49
N PHE A 163 -28.50 34.60 -29.20
CA PHE A 163 -29.03 33.26 -29.41
C PHE A 163 -28.04 32.37 -30.19
N GLN A 164 -27.52 32.87 -31.33
CA GLN A 164 -26.56 32.17 -32.14
C GLN A 164 -25.23 31.91 -31.39
N LYS A 165 -24.76 32.89 -30.63
CA LYS A 165 -23.55 32.72 -29.81
C LYS A 165 -23.76 31.64 -28.76
N LEU A 166 -24.89 31.65 -28.06
CA LEU A 166 -25.18 30.65 -27.04
C LEU A 166 -25.34 29.25 -27.65
N GLN A 167 -25.89 29.13 -28.85
CA GLN A 167 -25.99 27.86 -29.58
C GLN A 167 -24.58 27.30 -29.93
N ILE A 168 -23.66 28.15 -30.39
CA ILE A 168 -22.28 27.77 -30.67
C ILE A 168 -21.57 27.33 -29.36
N ASP A 169 -21.79 28.07 -28.26
CA ASP A 169 -21.21 27.74 -26.95
C ASP A 169 -21.71 26.36 -26.42
N ILE A 170 -23.02 26.06 -26.65
CA ILE A 170 -23.59 24.74 -26.31
C ILE A 170 -22.99 23.63 -27.17
N GLU A 171 -22.92 23.83 -28.50
CA GLU A 171 -22.32 22.82 -29.38
C GLU A 171 -20.85 22.55 -29.03
N ALA A 172 -20.06 23.59 -28.75
CA ALA A 172 -18.68 23.47 -28.33
C ALA A 172 -18.58 22.76 -26.97
N SER A 173 -19.36 23.12 -25.99
CA SER A 173 -19.38 22.51 -24.65
C SER A 173 -19.83 21.05 -24.71
N ALA A 174 -20.83 20.73 -25.54
CA ALA A 174 -21.31 19.37 -25.76
C ALA A 174 -20.22 18.47 -26.39
N ALA A 175 -19.49 18.98 -27.39
CA ALA A 175 -18.39 18.27 -28.03
C ALA A 175 -17.23 18.01 -27.03
N VAL A 176 -16.86 19.01 -26.24
CA VAL A 176 -15.85 18.88 -25.18
C VAL A 176 -16.31 17.87 -24.13
N TYR A 177 -17.55 17.92 -23.68
CA TYR A 177 -18.11 16.99 -22.72
C TYR A 177 -18.04 15.54 -23.21
N GLN A 178 -18.46 15.30 -24.46
CA GLN A 178 -18.40 13.97 -25.07
C GLN A 178 -16.96 13.41 -25.09
N GLU A 179 -15.98 14.22 -25.47
CA GLU A 179 -14.57 13.77 -25.49
C GLU A 179 -14.03 13.49 -24.09
N ILE A 180 -14.37 14.34 -23.10
CA ILE A 180 -14.00 14.11 -21.71
C ILE A 180 -14.62 12.81 -21.18
N VAL A 181 -15.92 12.57 -21.43
CA VAL A 181 -16.59 11.33 -21.00
C VAL A 181 -15.96 10.10 -21.63
N LYS A 182 -15.62 10.14 -22.90
CA LYS A 182 -14.91 9.06 -23.58
C LYS A 182 -13.53 8.79 -22.94
N ASN A 183 -12.77 9.85 -22.68
CA ASN A 183 -11.46 9.74 -22.02
C ASN A 183 -11.58 9.24 -20.58
N LEU A 184 -12.64 9.63 -19.87
CA LEU A 184 -12.96 9.14 -18.53
C LEU A 184 -13.24 7.63 -18.53
N GLU A 185 -14.02 7.12 -19.46
CA GLU A 185 -14.28 5.68 -19.58
C GLU A 185 -12.99 4.90 -19.90
N MET A 186 -12.15 5.42 -20.79
CA MET A 186 -10.83 4.83 -21.06
C MET A 186 -9.92 4.84 -19.81
N ALA A 187 -9.95 5.93 -19.03
CA ALA A 187 -9.21 6.01 -17.78
C ALA A 187 -9.71 5.02 -16.73
N LYS A 188 -11.04 4.80 -16.61
CA LYS A 188 -11.65 3.78 -15.74
C LYS A 188 -11.16 2.37 -16.10
N ILE A 189 -11.14 2.04 -17.39
CA ILE A 189 -10.62 0.74 -17.88
C ILE A 189 -9.14 0.60 -17.52
N THR A 190 -8.34 1.62 -17.81
CA THR A 190 -6.90 1.63 -17.51
C THR A 190 -6.64 1.48 -16.02
N HIS A 191 -7.38 2.18 -15.17
CA HIS A 191 -7.25 2.09 -13.71
C HIS A 191 -7.57 0.67 -13.20
N ARG A 192 -8.66 0.06 -13.70
CA ARG A 192 -8.99 -1.34 -13.36
C ARG A 192 -7.90 -2.33 -13.78
N ASN A 193 -7.35 -2.16 -14.96
CA ASN A 193 -6.30 -3.04 -15.49
C ASN A 193 -4.94 -2.86 -14.78
N LYS A 194 -4.73 -1.72 -14.09
CA LYS A 194 -3.51 -1.46 -13.31
C LYS A 194 -3.58 -2.01 -11.88
N LYS A 195 -4.76 -2.45 -11.40
CA LYS A 195 -4.82 -3.16 -10.12
C LYS A 195 -4.07 -4.49 -10.24
N PRO A 196 -2.98 -4.66 -9.50
CA PRO A 196 -2.22 -5.89 -9.57
C PRO A 196 -3.04 -7.05 -8.98
N LEU A 197 -3.08 -8.16 -9.70
CA LEU A 197 -3.57 -9.43 -9.17
C LEU A 197 -2.41 -10.13 -8.46
N ILE A 198 -2.23 -9.81 -7.18
CA ILE A 198 -1.32 -10.58 -6.33
C ILE A 198 -2.15 -11.66 -5.63
N GLN A 199 -1.83 -12.91 -5.94
CA GLN A 199 -2.48 -14.06 -5.33
C GLN A 199 -1.49 -14.74 -4.38
N ILE A 200 -1.93 -14.95 -3.15
CA ILE A 200 -1.21 -15.77 -2.19
C ILE A 200 -1.49 -17.24 -2.58
N ILE A 201 -0.42 -17.96 -2.89
CA ILE A 201 -0.50 -19.37 -3.35
C ILE A 201 -0.44 -20.31 -2.15
N ASP A 202 0.39 -19.95 -1.17
CA ASP A 202 0.64 -20.76 0.01
C ASP A 202 0.77 -19.85 1.24
N GLU A 203 0.05 -20.17 2.29
CA GLU A 203 0.06 -19.44 3.56
C GLU A 203 0.72 -20.28 4.65
N PRO A 204 1.42 -19.65 5.60
CA PRO A 204 1.98 -20.40 6.73
C PRO A 204 0.86 -20.97 7.60
N VAL A 205 0.77 -22.30 7.67
CA VAL A 205 -0.20 -23.04 8.49
C VAL A 205 0.53 -23.82 9.57
N ARG A 206 0.05 -23.77 10.81
CA ARG A 206 0.61 -24.58 11.91
C ARG A 206 0.20 -26.05 11.80
N PRO A 207 1.09 -27.02 12.11
CA PRO A 207 2.45 -26.85 12.60
C PRO A 207 3.43 -26.40 11.52
N LEU A 208 4.26 -25.38 11.82
CA LEU A 208 5.27 -24.89 10.90
C LEU A 208 6.40 -25.91 10.74
N ALA A 209 7.04 -25.92 9.57
CA ALA A 209 8.19 -26.78 9.30
C ALA A 209 9.37 -26.41 10.22
N ILE A 210 9.93 -27.38 10.91
CA ILE A 210 11.09 -27.20 11.78
C ILE A 210 12.34 -27.53 10.97
N ASP A 211 13.19 -26.52 10.79
CA ASP A 211 14.51 -26.71 10.18
C ASP A 211 15.43 -27.36 11.23
N LYS A 212 15.57 -28.67 11.18
CA LYS A 212 16.47 -29.42 12.08
C LYS A 212 17.91 -29.18 11.63
N ALA A 213 18.77 -28.72 12.55
CA ALA A 213 20.21 -28.66 12.32
C ALA A 213 20.71 -30.02 11.84
N LYS A 214 21.43 -30.06 10.71
CA LYS A 214 21.96 -31.32 10.18
C LYS A 214 22.95 -31.88 11.17
N PRO A 215 22.69 -33.05 11.80
CA PRO A 215 23.54 -33.57 12.88
C PRO A 215 25.00 -33.81 12.43
N LEU A 216 25.19 -34.05 11.13
CA LEU A 216 26.54 -34.28 10.55
C LEU A 216 27.44 -33.04 10.66
N LYS A 217 26.90 -31.81 10.55
CA LYS A 217 27.71 -30.59 10.73
C LYS A 217 28.09 -30.35 12.18
N LEU A 218 27.22 -30.70 13.12
CA LEU A 218 27.50 -30.59 14.56
C LEU A 218 28.62 -31.56 15.00
N ILE A 219 28.60 -32.81 14.50
CA ILE A 219 29.58 -33.82 14.79
C ILE A 219 30.94 -33.43 14.19
N ALA A 220 30.98 -32.90 12.97
CA ALA A 220 32.21 -32.45 12.33
C ALA A 220 32.87 -31.27 13.06
N THR A 221 32.10 -30.30 13.53
CA THR A 221 32.63 -29.15 14.27
C THR A 221 33.06 -29.50 15.68
N SER A 222 32.34 -30.35 16.40
CA SER A 222 32.75 -30.83 17.74
C SER A 222 33.96 -31.76 17.70
N GLY A 223 34.10 -32.60 16.67
CA GLY A 223 35.25 -33.45 16.43
C GLY A 223 36.54 -32.66 16.15
N LEU A 224 36.43 -31.56 15.38
CA LEU A 224 37.56 -30.68 15.07
C LEU A 224 38.05 -29.89 16.31
N ILE A 225 37.09 -29.38 17.11
CA ILE A 225 37.42 -28.66 18.36
C ILE A 225 38.00 -29.61 19.42
N GLY A 226 37.46 -30.82 19.57
CA GLY A 226 37.98 -31.84 20.47
C GLY A 226 39.38 -32.35 20.08
N GLY A 227 39.66 -32.45 18.76
CA GLY A 227 40.97 -32.85 18.26
C GLY A 227 42.09 -31.83 18.48
N ILE A 228 41.77 -30.53 18.51
CA ILE A 228 42.73 -29.45 18.79
C ILE A 228 43.12 -29.39 20.30
N PHE A 229 42.22 -29.82 21.18
CA PHE A 229 42.47 -29.83 22.62
C PHE A 229 43.23 -31.09 23.11
N MET A 230 43.43 -32.09 22.25
CA MET A 230 44.16 -33.34 22.57
C MET A 230 45.56 -33.40 21.98
N LEU A 231 46.03 -32.38 21.27
CA LEU A 231 47.38 -32.22 20.77
C LEU A 231 48.14 -31.16 21.58
#